data_957d8e4fb654783b2f2825d4476acc4d
#
_entry.id   957d8e4fb654783b2f2825d4476acc4d
#
_cell.length_a   1.000
_cell.length_b   1.000
_cell.length_c   1.000
_cell.angle_alpha   90.00
_cell.angle_beta   90.00
_cell.angle_gamma   90.00
#
_symmetry.space_group_name_H-M   'P 1'
#
loop_
_entity.id
_entity.type
_entity.pdbx_description
1 polymer ?
#
loop_
_entity_poly.entity_id
_entity_poly.type
_entity_poly.pdbx_seq_one_letter_code
_entity_poly.pdbx_strand_id
1 'polypeptide(L)'
;MTAAKRLAKRHDVFVKLIPSMLLAAAWLAGCATVPPPPSLAIWDAAELGRVEVVRRHLAAGTDVNARGGITGLTALHQAAFHGHTAIARLLIGAGADVNAANRRGETPLHSTVYWGHREIAGLLIANGAAVNAKLENGQTPLDWAVQLGAADMAEFFRSQGGKRGVSAKDAEKKQETDFTDLQDHCPTTAHGSRGNRFRRSELDSEAITE
;
A
#
# COMPACT_ATOMS: atom_id res chain seq x y z
N MET A 1 37.79 23.04 -71.34
CA MET A 1 36.92 22.17 -70.52
C MET A 1 36.04 23.06 -69.71
N THR A 2 34.76 23.10 -70.08
CA THR A 2 33.79 24.18 -69.88
C THR A 2 33.14 24.17 -68.52
N ALA A 3 32.77 25.33 -68.00
CA ALA A 3 32.10 25.61 -66.71
C ALA A 3 30.89 24.69 -66.37
N ALA A 4 30.26 24.09 -67.40
CA ALA A 4 29.16 23.16 -67.26
C ALA A 4 29.50 21.85 -66.48
N LYS A 5 30.77 21.37 -66.54
CA LYS A 5 31.22 20.19 -65.80
C LYS A 5 31.47 20.45 -64.31
N ARG A 6 31.64 21.72 -63.91
CA ARG A 6 31.82 22.08 -62.48
C ARG A 6 30.46 22.25 -61.75
N LEU A 7 29.40 22.62 -62.48
CA LEU A 7 28.08 22.71 -61.88
C LEU A 7 27.42 21.35 -61.61
N ALA A 8 27.66 20.38 -62.52
CA ALA A 8 27.10 19.03 -62.34
C ALA A 8 27.66 18.32 -61.12
N LYS A 9 28.95 18.59 -60.80
CA LYS A 9 29.63 17.98 -59.61
C LYS A 9 29.18 18.58 -58.28
N ARG A 10 28.59 19.78 -58.28
CA ARG A 10 28.01 20.40 -57.08
C ARG A 10 26.60 19.95 -56.82
N HIS A 11 25.84 19.53 -57.82
CA HIS A 11 24.49 19.02 -57.69
C HIS A 11 24.44 17.60 -57.06
N ASP A 12 25.47 16.77 -57.39
CA ASP A 12 25.54 15.40 -56.84
C ASP A 12 25.88 15.34 -55.37
N VAL A 13 26.56 16.33 -54.81
CA VAL A 13 26.89 16.40 -53.37
C VAL A 13 25.67 16.87 -52.58
N PHE A 14 24.81 17.73 -53.18
CA PHE A 14 23.65 18.28 -52.50
C PHE A 14 22.48 17.25 -52.43
N VAL A 15 22.35 16.38 -53.43
CA VAL A 15 21.32 15.33 -53.47
C VAL A 15 21.63 14.15 -52.55
N LYS A 16 22.95 13.90 -52.22
CA LYS A 16 23.34 12.83 -51.30
C LYS A 16 23.28 13.19 -49.83
N LEU A 17 23.15 14.49 -49.49
CA LEU A 17 23.05 14.95 -48.09
C LEU A 17 21.61 15.11 -47.61
N ILE A 18 20.65 15.19 -48.51
CA ILE A 18 19.23 15.38 -48.19
C ILE A 18 18.59 14.15 -47.49
N PRO A 19 18.89 12.88 -47.87
CA PRO A 19 18.25 11.76 -47.20
C PRO A 19 18.75 11.54 -45.75
N SER A 20 20.02 11.95 -45.45
CA SER A 20 20.52 11.79 -44.08
C SER A 20 20.01 12.85 -43.10
N MET A 21 19.73 14.07 -43.62
CA MET A 21 19.10 15.13 -42.80
C MET A 21 17.61 14.89 -42.56
N LEU A 22 16.90 14.33 -43.55
CA LEU A 22 15.48 13.94 -43.41
C LEU A 22 15.31 12.73 -42.48
N LEU A 23 16.27 11.78 -42.49
CA LEU A 23 16.28 10.68 -41.54
C LEU A 23 16.63 11.15 -40.12
N ALA A 24 17.55 12.14 -39.97
CA ALA A 24 17.85 12.73 -38.66
C ALA A 24 16.69 13.57 -38.12
N ALA A 25 15.94 14.28 -39.00
CA ALA A 25 14.73 15.02 -38.61
C ALA A 25 13.57 14.08 -38.29
N ALA A 26 13.46 12.93 -38.93
CA ALA A 26 12.48 11.88 -38.58
C ALA A 26 12.83 11.21 -37.26
N TRP A 27 14.12 11.09 -36.93
CA TRP A 27 14.58 10.57 -35.62
C TRP A 27 14.35 11.60 -34.49
N LEU A 28 14.47 12.90 -34.77
CA LEU A 28 14.14 13.97 -33.82
C LEU A 28 12.64 14.20 -33.67
N ALA A 29 11.85 13.87 -34.69
CA ALA A 29 10.38 13.90 -34.62
C ALA A 29 9.79 12.61 -33.96
N GLY A 30 10.59 11.56 -33.86
CA GLY A 30 10.21 10.29 -33.23
C GLY A 30 10.42 10.23 -31.71
N CYS A 31 10.96 11.28 -31.09
CA CYS A 31 10.72 11.50 -29.66
C CYS A 31 9.25 11.93 -29.55
N ALA A 32 8.34 10.95 -29.44
CA ALA A 32 7.03 11.21 -28.88
C ALA A 32 7.28 12.00 -27.60
N THR A 33 7.02 13.30 -27.63
CA THR A 33 7.13 14.16 -26.45
C THR A 33 6.15 13.59 -25.47
N VAL A 34 6.68 12.87 -24.47
CA VAL A 34 5.86 12.40 -23.36
C VAL A 34 5.14 13.62 -22.82
N PRO A 35 3.82 13.66 -22.83
CA PRO A 35 3.08 14.83 -22.39
C PRO A 35 3.48 15.12 -20.94
N PRO A 36 3.64 16.39 -20.56
CA PRO A 36 3.95 16.74 -19.20
C PRO A 36 2.91 16.15 -18.26
N PRO A 37 3.30 15.67 -17.07
CA PRO A 37 2.36 15.14 -16.12
C PRO A 37 1.32 16.20 -15.76
N PRO A 38 0.08 15.81 -15.46
CA PRO A 38 -0.96 16.73 -15.00
C PRO A 38 -0.54 17.51 -13.74
N SER A 39 -1.08 18.70 -13.56
CA SER A 39 -0.80 19.53 -12.36
C SER A 39 -1.32 18.92 -11.05
N LEU A 40 -2.34 18.06 -11.13
CA LEU A 40 -2.90 17.33 -10.00
C LEU A 40 -2.07 16.06 -9.77
N ALA A 41 -1.64 15.78 -8.56
CA ALA A 41 -0.87 14.58 -8.27
C ALA A 41 -1.67 13.29 -8.51
N ILE A 42 -0.98 12.18 -8.83
CA ILE A 42 -1.64 10.91 -9.17
C ILE A 42 -2.50 10.36 -8.02
N TRP A 43 -2.09 10.53 -6.75
CA TRP A 43 -2.86 10.09 -5.59
C TRP A 43 -4.10 10.96 -5.37
N ASP A 44 -4.04 12.30 -5.59
CA ASP A 44 -5.19 13.19 -5.52
C ASP A 44 -6.19 12.90 -6.66
N ALA A 45 -5.67 12.59 -7.85
CA ALA A 45 -6.48 12.17 -8.98
C ALA A 45 -7.21 10.85 -8.69
N ALA A 46 -6.56 9.92 -7.98
CA ALA A 46 -7.16 8.66 -7.57
C ALA A 46 -8.20 8.85 -6.46
N GLU A 47 -7.98 9.76 -5.51
CA GLU A 47 -8.93 10.16 -4.50
C GLU A 47 -10.20 10.73 -5.10
N LEU A 48 -10.06 11.66 -6.06
CA LEU A 48 -11.17 12.34 -6.71
C LEU A 48 -11.85 11.53 -7.83
N GLY A 49 -11.42 10.30 -8.08
CA GLY A 49 -11.99 9.46 -9.13
C GLY A 49 -11.71 9.93 -10.56
N ARG A 50 -10.66 10.75 -10.77
CA ARG A 50 -10.32 11.36 -12.06
C ARG A 50 -9.55 10.38 -12.96
N VAL A 51 -10.28 9.41 -13.54
CA VAL A 51 -9.71 8.34 -14.38
C VAL A 51 -8.79 8.87 -15.50
N GLU A 52 -9.20 9.92 -16.20
CA GLU A 52 -8.43 10.47 -17.33
C GLU A 52 -7.14 11.16 -16.87
N VAL A 53 -7.13 11.75 -15.66
CA VAL A 53 -5.93 12.34 -15.07
C VAL A 53 -4.95 11.23 -14.71
N VAL A 54 -5.44 10.14 -14.10
CA VAL A 54 -4.61 8.96 -13.78
C VAL A 54 -4.02 8.37 -15.08
N ARG A 55 -4.81 8.21 -16.15
CA ARG A 55 -4.31 7.74 -17.45
C ARG A 55 -3.17 8.62 -17.99
N ARG A 56 -3.32 9.96 -17.91
CA ARG A 56 -2.26 10.89 -18.34
C ARG A 56 -1.00 10.76 -17.51
N HIS A 57 -1.12 10.57 -16.19
CA HIS A 57 0.05 10.30 -15.34
C HIS A 57 0.77 9.04 -15.77
N LEU A 58 0.03 7.94 -15.98
CA LEU A 58 0.62 6.68 -16.42
C LEU A 58 1.28 6.81 -17.81
N ALA A 59 0.64 7.53 -18.74
CA ALA A 59 1.20 7.81 -20.07
C ALA A 59 2.45 8.71 -20.02
N ALA A 60 2.53 9.61 -19.03
CA ALA A 60 3.69 10.47 -18.79
C ALA A 60 4.84 9.74 -18.06
N GLY A 61 4.68 8.44 -17.72
CA GLY A 61 5.68 7.67 -17.01
C GLY A 61 5.82 8.06 -15.51
N THR A 62 4.80 8.65 -14.93
CA THR A 62 4.77 8.94 -13.50
C THR A 62 4.88 7.63 -12.71
N ASP A 63 5.69 7.61 -11.66
CA ASP A 63 5.80 6.44 -10.78
C ASP A 63 4.43 6.10 -10.17
N VAL A 64 3.89 4.94 -10.56
CA VAL A 64 2.60 4.42 -10.09
C VAL A 64 2.57 4.19 -8.58
N ASN A 65 3.75 3.94 -7.98
CA ASN A 65 3.95 3.71 -6.56
C ASN A 65 4.35 4.97 -5.79
N ALA A 66 4.29 6.14 -6.45
CA ALA A 66 4.55 7.41 -5.80
C ALA A 66 3.68 7.57 -4.54
N ARG A 67 4.33 7.97 -3.45
CA ARG A 67 3.69 8.13 -2.14
C ARG A 67 3.34 9.58 -1.92
N GLY A 68 2.10 9.84 -1.52
CA GLY A 68 1.59 11.18 -1.26
C GLY A 68 1.11 11.39 0.17
N GLY A 69 0.94 12.65 0.52
CA GLY A 69 0.44 13.05 1.82
C GLY A 69 1.36 12.74 3.00
N ILE A 70 0.90 13.07 4.20
CA ILE A 70 1.64 12.83 5.46
C ILE A 70 1.72 11.34 5.78
N THR A 71 0.73 10.57 5.39
CA THR A 71 0.61 9.14 5.68
C THR A 71 1.37 8.25 4.72
N GLY A 72 1.83 8.77 3.57
CA GLY A 72 2.56 8.00 2.56
C GLY A 72 1.67 7.03 1.79
N LEU A 73 0.41 7.42 1.52
CA LEU A 73 -0.53 6.64 0.72
C LEU A 73 -0.12 6.65 -0.76
N THR A 74 -0.31 5.54 -1.45
CA THR A 74 -0.20 5.46 -2.90
C THR A 74 -1.57 5.75 -3.55
N ALA A 75 -1.57 6.01 -4.86
CA ALA A 75 -2.81 6.16 -5.62
C ALA A 75 -3.74 4.93 -5.48
N LEU A 76 -3.17 3.72 -5.33
CA LEU A 76 -3.93 2.50 -5.15
C LEU A 76 -4.64 2.45 -3.78
N HIS A 77 -4.03 2.99 -2.72
CA HIS A 77 -4.70 3.15 -1.42
C HIS A 77 -5.92 4.05 -1.54
N GLN A 78 -5.77 5.21 -2.20
CA GLN A 78 -6.86 6.16 -2.41
C GLN A 78 -8.00 5.57 -3.25
N ALA A 79 -7.65 4.89 -4.35
CA ALA A 79 -8.65 4.21 -5.16
C ALA A 79 -9.39 3.12 -4.37
N ALA A 80 -8.69 2.38 -3.50
CA ALA A 80 -9.27 1.34 -2.66
C ALA A 80 -10.16 1.92 -1.55
N PHE A 81 -9.75 3.04 -0.95
CA PHE A 81 -10.51 3.71 0.10
C PHE A 81 -11.82 4.32 -0.43
N HIS A 82 -11.78 4.97 -1.61
CA HIS A 82 -12.93 5.65 -2.20
C HIS A 82 -13.77 4.79 -3.15
N GLY A 83 -13.42 3.52 -3.37
CA GLY A 83 -14.21 2.61 -4.19
C GLY A 83 -14.06 2.81 -5.70
N HIS A 84 -12.99 3.44 -6.16
CA HIS A 84 -12.76 3.72 -7.57
C HIS A 84 -12.19 2.49 -8.31
N THR A 85 -13.04 1.47 -8.57
CA THR A 85 -12.63 0.19 -9.17
C THR A 85 -11.92 0.36 -10.52
N ALA A 86 -12.39 1.29 -11.36
CA ALA A 86 -11.76 1.55 -12.67
C ALA A 86 -10.31 2.05 -12.52
N ILE A 87 -10.05 2.93 -11.54
CA ILE A 87 -8.71 3.44 -11.24
C ILE A 87 -7.85 2.32 -10.64
N ALA A 88 -8.39 1.54 -9.70
CA ALA A 88 -7.66 0.40 -9.12
C ALA A 88 -7.20 -0.58 -10.22
N ARG A 89 -8.07 -0.92 -11.18
CA ARG A 89 -7.71 -1.77 -12.33
C ARG A 89 -6.60 -1.15 -13.19
N LEU A 90 -6.66 0.15 -13.47
CA LEU A 90 -5.64 0.85 -14.24
C LEU A 90 -4.30 0.86 -13.53
N LEU A 91 -4.27 1.17 -12.23
CA LEU A 91 -3.05 1.22 -11.42
C LEU A 91 -2.41 -0.16 -11.31
N ILE A 92 -3.20 -1.21 -11.03
CA ILE A 92 -2.71 -2.60 -10.97
C ILE A 92 -2.15 -3.04 -12.33
N GLY A 93 -2.85 -2.73 -13.43
CA GLY A 93 -2.39 -3.01 -14.78
C GLY A 93 -1.10 -2.26 -15.16
N ALA A 94 -0.83 -1.12 -14.53
CA ALA A 94 0.40 -0.35 -14.67
C ALA A 94 1.53 -0.79 -13.71
N GLY A 95 1.34 -1.87 -12.94
CA GLY A 95 2.36 -2.40 -12.04
C GLY A 95 2.35 -1.75 -10.64
N ALA A 96 1.21 -1.23 -10.19
CA ALA A 96 1.10 -0.78 -8.81
C ALA A 96 1.32 -1.93 -7.83
N ASP A 97 2.11 -1.67 -6.78
CA ASP A 97 2.33 -2.63 -5.72
C ASP A 97 1.06 -2.79 -4.87
N VAL A 98 0.40 -3.93 -5.01
CA VAL A 98 -0.83 -4.27 -4.28
C VAL A 98 -0.61 -4.47 -2.78
N ASN A 99 0.66 -4.67 -2.37
CA ASN A 99 1.08 -4.84 -0.98
C ASN A 99 1.80 -3.61 -0.43
N ALA A 100 1.81 -2.50 -1.14
CA ALA A 100 2.41 -1.26 -0.67
C ALA A 100 1.86 -0.93 0.73
N ALA A 101 2.73 -0.79 1.72
CA ALA A 101 2.34 -0.39 3.06
C ALA A 101 2.56 1.12 3.23
N ASN A 102 1.60 1.82 3.81
CA ASN A 102 1.78 3.21 4.21
C ASN A 102 2.62 3.29 5.51
N ARG A 103 2.78 4.49 6.10
CA ARG A 103 3.56 4.69 7.33
C ARG A 103 3.00 3.97 8.57
N ARG A 104 1.75 3.50 8.53
CA ARG A 104 1.10 2.73 9.61
C ARG A 104 1.09 1.23 9.32
N GLY A 105 1.73 0.78 8.23
CA GLY A 105 1.65 -0.59 7.78
C GLY A 105 0.34 -0.93 7.05
N GLU A 106 -0.55 0.05 6.81
CA GLU A 106 -1.81 -0.18 6.10
C GLU A 106 -1.52 -0.47 4.62
N THR A 107 -2.09 -1.53 4.08
CA THR A 107 -2.06 -1.86 2.65
C THR A 107 -3.34 -1.42 1.96
N PRO A 108 -3.41 -1.35 0.63
CA PRO A 108 -4.65 -1.06 -0.09
C PRO A 108 -5.80 -1.99 0.30
N LEU A 109 -5.51 -3.23 0.71
CA LEU A 109 -6.51 -4.18 1.17
C LEU A 109 -7.18 -3.73 2.49
N HIS A 110 -6.41 -3.14 3.42
CA HIS A 110 -6.97 -2.53 4.63
C HIS A 110 -7.90 -1.36 4.29
N SER A 111 -7.51 -0.54 3.29
CA SER A 111 -8.31 0.62 2.87
C SER A 111 -9.70 0.23 2.35
N THR A 112 -9.86 -0.97 1.74
CA THR A 112 -11.16 -1.43 1.25
C THR A 112 -12.19 -1.69 2.35
N VAL A 113 -11.74 -1.89 3.59
CA VAL A 113 -12.61 -2.26 4.71
C VAL A 113 -13.47 -1.09 5.19
N TYR A 114 -12.93 0.14 5.15
CA TYR A 114 -13.61 1.33 5.68
C TYR A 114 -15.01 1.54 5.11
N TRP A 115 -15.17 1.28 3.81
CA TRP A 115 -16.42 1.49 3.09
C TRP A 115 -17.00 0.21 2.47
N GLY A 116 -16.40 -0.94 2.77
CA GLY A 116 -16.91 -2.23 2.31
C GLY A 116 -16.73 -2.50 0.82
N HIS A 117 -15.65 -2.00 0.21
CA HIS A 117 -15.39 -2.15 -1.23
C HIS A 117 -14.93 -3.56 -1.60
N ARG A 118 -15.83 -4.53 -1.49
CA ARG A 118 -15.58 -5.96 -1.73
C ARG A 118 -15.03 -6.27 -3.13
N GLU A 119 -15.51 -5.55 -4.16
CA GLU A 119 -15.03 -5.76 -5.53
C GLU A 119 -13.53 -5.44 -5.66
N ILE A 120 -13.09 -4.31 -5.07
CA ILE A 120 -11.68 -3.91 -5.08
C ILE A 120 -10.86 -4.87 -4.22
N ALA A 121 -11.38 -5.31 -3.08
CA ALA A 121 -10.71 -6.30 -2.24
C ALA A 121 -10.48 -7.61 -3.01
N GLY A 122 -11.48 -8.10 -3.75
CA GLY A 122 -11.36 -9.26 -4.63
C GLY A 122 -10.34 -9.05 -5.75
N LEU A 123 -10.33 -7.85 -6.36
CA LEU A 123 -9.36 -7.49 -7.38
C LEU A 123 -7.92 -7.48 -6.83
N LEU A 124 -7.70 -6.91 -5.66
CA LEU A 124 -6.39 -6.89 -5.00
C LEU A 124 -5.91 -8.31 -4.68
N ILE A 125 -6.77 -9.16 -4.10
CA ILE A 125 -6.43 -10.53 -3.75
C ILE A 125 -6.10 -11.35 -5.00
N ALA A 126 -6.87 -11.20 -6.08
CA ALA A 126 -6.62 -11.86 -7.37
C ALA A 126 -5.27 -11.46 -7.98
N ASN A 127 -4.73 -10.29 -7.62
CA ASN A 127 -3.42 -9.81 -8.05
C ASN A 127 -2.33 -9.98 -6.97
N GLY A 128 -2.53 -10.86 -5.99
CA GLY A 128 -1.50 -11.25 -5.03
C GLY A 128 -1.42 -10.38 -3.77
N ALA A 129 -2.47 -9.65 -3.43
CA ALA A 129 -2.51 -8.95 -2.15
C ALA A 129 -2.51 -9.94 -0.97
N ALA A 130 -1.66 -9.68 0.02
CA ALA A 130 -1.56 -10.48 1.22
C ALA A 130 -2.80 -10.32 2.11
N VAL A 131 -3.69 -11.32 2.10
CA VAL A 131 -4.96 -11.31 2.87
C VAL A 131 -4.70 -11.13 4.37
N ASN A 132 -3.57 -11.61 4.86
CA ASN A 132 -3.16 -11.57 6.27
C ASN A 132 -2.04 -10.56 6.54
N ALA A 133 -1.92 -9.52 5.72
CA ALA A 133 -0.99 -8.42 5.98
C ALA A 133 -1.26 -7.82 7.37
N LYS A 134 -0.20 -7.54 8.12
CA LYS A 134 -0.31 -7.02 9.48
C LYS A 134 0.10 -5.56 9.53
N LEU A 135 -0.69 -4.78 10.24
CA LEU A 135 -0.33 -3.44 10.69
C LEU A 135 0.78 -3.51 11.75
N GLU A 136 1.35 -2.36 12.11
CA GLU A 136 2.32 -2.27 13.20
C GLU A 136 1.79 -2.81 14.54
N ASN A 137 0.48 -2.67 14.78
CA ASN A 137 -0.20 -3.19 15.98
C ASN A 137 -0.62 -4.67 15.85
N GLY A 138 -0.22 -5.37 14.79
CA GLY A 138 -0.51 -6.77 14.53
C GLY A 138 -1.89 -7.06 13.95
N GLN A 139 -2.74 -6.06 13.74
CA GLN A 139 -4.08 -6.23 13.17
C GLN A 139 -4.02 -6.57 11.67
N THR A 140 -4.94 -7.44 11.24
CA THR A 140 -5.14 -7.83 9.84
C THR A 140 -6.36 -7.14 9.23
N PRO A 141 -6.57 -7.18 7.90
CA PRO A 141 -7.80 -6.69 7.28
C PRO A 141 -9.06 -7.32 7.87
N LEU A 142 -9.00 -8.60 8.28
CA LEU A 142 -10.10 -9.27 8.95
C LEU A 142 -10.40 -8.67 10.34
N ASP A 143 -9.37 -8.36 11.11
CA ASP A 143 -9.56 -7.72 12.42
C ASP A 143 -10.23 -6.36 12.28
N TRP A 144 -9.82 -5.58 11.28
CA TRP A 144 -10.45 -4.30 10.96
C TRP A 144 -11.91 -4.46 10.56
N ALA A 145 -12.22 -5.44 9.71
CA ALA A 145 -13.59 -5.69 9.31
C ALA A 145 -14.47 -6.04 10.52
N VAL A 146 -13.96 -6.84 11.46
CA VAL A 146 -14.66 -7.19 12.72
C VAL A 146 -14.80 -5.96 13.61
N GLN A 147 -13.75 -5.16 13.76
CA GLN A 147 -13.74 -3.96 14.63
C GLN A 147 -14.70 -2.87 14.14
N LEU A 148 -14.80 -2.69 12.81
CA LEU A 148 -15.71 -1.72 12.19
C LEU A 148 -17.14 -2.25 12.04
N GLY A 149 -17.41 -3.52 12.43
CA GLY A 149 -18.72 -4.13 12.27
C GLY A 149 -19.10 -4.45 10.82
N ALA A 150 -18.12 -4.46 9.90
CA ALA A 150 -18.32 -4.77 8.49
C ALA A 150 -18.45 -6.29 8.28
N ALA A 151 -19.62 -6.85 8.62
CA ALA A 151 -19.88 -8.30 8.63
C ALA A 151 -19.61 -8.94 7.26
N ASP A 152 -20.09 -8.31 6.18
CA ASP A 152 -19.92 -8.80 4.81
C ASP A 152 -18.45 -8.88 4.39
N MET A 153 -17.64 -7.89 4.78
CA MET A 153 -16.20 -7.87 4.53
C MET A 153 -15.48 -8.91 5.38
N ALA A 154 -15.89 -9.07 6.64
CA ALA A 154 -15.31 -10.09 7.53
C ALA A 154 -15.57 -11.50 7.00
N GLU A 155 -16.78 -11.77 6.52
CA GLU A 155 -17.13 -13.05 5.88
C GLU A 155 -16.32 -13.25 4.58
N PHE A 156 -16.23 -12.21 3.76
CA PHE A 156 -15.43 -12.24 2.55
C PHE A 156 -13.97 -12.60 2.86
N PHE A 157 -13.31 -11.91 3.80
CA PHE A 157 -11.93 -12.22 4.14
C PHE A 157 -11.77 -13.63 4.71
N ARG A 158 -12.71 -14.13 5.53
CA ARG A 158 -12.66 -15.53 6.00
C ARG A 158 -12.72 -16.51 4.84
N SER A 159 -13.56 -16.26 3.84
CA SER A 159 -13.66 -17.11 2.64
C SER A 159 -12.38 -17.11 1.81
N GLN A 160 -11.59 -16.03 1.88
CA GLN A 160 -10.29 -15.89 1.21
C GLN A 160 -9.11 -16.36 2.07
N GLY A 161 -9.35 -17.08 3.17
CA GLY A 161 -8.31 -17.56 4.07
C GLY A 161 -7.76 -16.49 5.04
N GLY A 162 -8.50 -15.43 5.27
CA GLY A 162 -8.19 -14.41 6.24
C GLY A 162 -8.15 -14.96 7.67
N LYS A 163 -7.11 -14.61 8.40
CA LYS A 163 -6.91 -14.99 9.81
C LYS A 163 -6.88 -13.73 10.66
N ARG A 164 -7.34 -13.83 11.89
CA ARG A 164 -7.18 -12.76 12.86
C ARG A 164 -5.71 -12.65 13.28
N GLY A 165 -5.22 -11.44 13.35
CA GLY A 165 -3.93 -11.15 13.96
C GLY A 165 -4.05 -11.26 15.48
N VAL A 166 -2.94 -11.53 16.15
CA VAL A 166 -2.88 -11.41 17.60
C VAL A 166 -2.60 -9.95 17.90
N SER A 167 -3.58 -9.19 18.40
CA SER A 167 -3.32 -7.85 18.90
C SER A 167 -2.44 -7.92 20.15
N ALA A 168 -1.64 -6.88 20.41
CA ALA A 168 -0.81 -6.84 21.62
C ALA A 168 -1.63 -7.07 22.90
N LYS A 169 -2.89 -6.61 22.94
CA LYS A 169 -3.84 -6.82 24.05
C LYS A 169 -4.30 -8.28 24.18
N ASP A 170 -4.44 -9.00 23.05
CA ASP A 170 -4.81 -10.42 23.09
C ASP A 170 -3.60 -11.30 23.48
N ALA A 171 -2.39 -10.88 23.12
CA ALA A 171 -1.15 -11.55 23.55
C ALA A 171 -0.95 -11.43 25.07
N GLU A 172 -1.23 -10.25 25.63
CA GLU A 172 -1.12 -9.98 27.06
C GLU A 172 -2.16 -10.79 27.86
N LYS A 173 -3.41 -10.86 27.38
CA LYS A 173 -4.47 -11.67 27.98
C LYS A 173 -4.19 -13.15 27.88
N LYS A 174 -3.56 -13.63 26.81
CA LYS A 174 -3.18 -15.04 26.66
C LYS A 174 -2.04 -15.42 27.62
N GLN A 175 -1.08 -14.53 27.86
CA GLN A 175 -0.04 -14.75 28.86
C GLN A 175 -0.61 -14.82 30.27
N GLU A 176 -1.64 -14.03 30.58
CA GLU A 176 -2.30 -14.04 31.91
C GLU A 176 -3.12 -15.31 32.11
N THR A 177 -3.76 -15.87 31.07
CA THR A 177 -4.49 -17.14 31.15
C THR A 177 -3.53 -18.35 31.23
N ASP A 178 -2.43 -18.33 30.48
CA ASP A 178 -1.43 -19.41 30.52
C ASP A 178 -0.70 -19.45 31.89
N PHE A 179 -0.58 -18.31 32.60
CA PHE A 179 0.02 -18.24 33.91
C PHE A 179 -0.92 -18.79 35.03
N THR A 180 -2.23 -18.63 34.87
CA THR A 180 -3.21 -19.17 35.83
C THR A 180 -3.38 -20.68 35.70
N ASP A 181 -3.30 -21.24 34.48
CA ASP A 181 -3.37 -22.68 34.24
C ASP A 181 -2.15 -23.45 34.78
N LEU A 182 -0.99 -22.80 34.91
CA LEU A 182 0.22 -23.39 35.47
C LEU A 182 0.19 -23.46 37.00
N GLN A 183 -0.68 -22.69 37.68
CA GLN A 183 -0.82 -22.75 39.14
C GLN A 183 -1.76 -23.88 39.62
N ASP A 184 -2.68 -24.31 38.75
CA ASP A 184 -3.64 -25.39 39.09
C ASP A 184 -3.09 -26.81 38.86
N HIS A 185 -1.90 -26.95 38.28
CA HIS A 185 -1.25 -28.23 37.98
C HIS A 185 0.00 -28.51 38.82
N CYS A 186 0.13 -27.88 40.01
CA CYS A 186 1.14 -28.31 40.96
C CYS A 186 0.59 -29.47 41.80
N PRO A 187 1.07 -30.72 41.69
CA PRO A 187 0.67 -31.79 42.58
C PRO A 187 1.22 -31.46 43.94
N THR A 188 0.33 -31.22 44.89
CA THR A 188 0.63 -31.11 46.31
C THR A 188 1.24 -32.43 46.81
N THR A 189 2.55 -32.55 46.81
CA THR A 189 3.23 -33.49 47.70
C THR A 189 3.48 -32.79 49.05
N ALA A 190 2.69 -33.22 49.99
CA ALA A 190 2.86 -32.86 51.40
C ALA A 190 4.27 -33.19 51.88
N HIS A 191 4.97 -32.25 52.48
CA HIS A 191 5.70 -32.46 53.74
C HIS A 191 6.21 -31.12 54.31
N GLY A 192 5.66 -30.76 55.42
CA GLY A 192 6.35 -30.31 56.65
C GLY A 192 7.04 -28.93 56.64
N SER A 193 6.39 -28.07 57.39
CA SER A 193 6.98 -27.17 58.39
C SER A 193 7.61 -25.82 57.98
N ARG A 194 7.11 -24.87 58.73
CA ARG A 194 7.65 -23.59 59.20
C ARG A 194 7.46 -22.37 58.30
N GLY A 195 6.45 -21.65 58.72
CA GLY A 195 6.23 -20.23 58.80
C GLY A 195 7.31 -19.28 58.33
N ASN A 196 6.92 -18.48 57.35
CA ASN A 196 7.44 -17.13 57.31
C ASN A 196 6.31 -16.20 56.94
N ARG A 197 5.85 -15.52 57.99
CA ARG A 197 4.80 -14.51 57.95
C ARG A 197 5.46 -13.22 57.50
N PHE A 198 5.41 -12.91 56.18
CA PHE A 198 5.79 -11.58 55.74
C PHE A 198 4.60 -10.65 55.88
N ARG A 199 4.72 -9.76 56.85
CA ARG A 199 3.81 -8.67 57.13
C ARG A 199 3.72 -7.74 55.91
N ARG A 200 2.50 -7.53 55.48
CA ARG A 200 2.09 -6.40 54.69
C ARG A 200 2.04 -5.20 55.65
N SER A 201 2.98 -4.28 55.57
CA SER A 201 2.93 -2.95 56.18
C SER A 201 2.79 -1.96 55.03
N GLU A 202 1.65 -1.37 54.90
CA GLU A 202 1.31 0.03 55.16
C GLU A 202 2.35 1.01 54.60
N LEU A 203 1.97 1.66 53.51
CA LEU A 203 2.37 3.03 53.24
C LEU A 203 1.12 3.79 52.85
N ASP A 204 0.43 4.26 53.90
CA ASP A 204 -0.53 5.35 53.83
C ASP A 204 0.21 6.69 53.73
N SER A 205 -0.38 7.53 52.91
CA SER A 205 -0.51 8.99 53.04
C SER A 205 0.73 9.80 53.47
N GLU A 206 1.10 10.74 52.61
CA GLU A 206 1.19 12.13 53.02
C GLU A 206 0.95 13.10 51.87
N ALA A 207 -0.11 13.86 52.06
CA ALA A 207 -0.39 15.09 51.34
C ALA A 207 0.65 16.14 51.76
N ILE A 208 1.14 16.91 50.79
CA ILE A 208 1.75 18.21 51.08
C ILE A 208 1.10 19.24 50.17
N THR A 209 0.34 20.12 50.79
CA THR A 209 -0.01 21.47 50.40
C THR A 209 1.25 22.34 50.44
N GLU A 210 1.56 23.04 49.32
CA GLU A 210 1.83 24.50 49.27
C GLU A 210 1.94 24.92 47.83
#